data_ddbc0708a24802e1f344c766678468ac
#
_entry.id   ddbc0708a24802e1f344c766678468ac
#
_cell.length_a   1.000
_cell.length_b   1.000
_cell.length_c   1.000
_cell.angle_alpha   90.00
_cell.angle_beta   90.00
_cell.angle_gamma   90.00
#
_symmetry.space_group_name_H-M   'P 1'
#
loop_
_entity.id
_entity.type
_entity.pdbx_description
1 polymer ?
#
loop_
_entity_poly.entity_id
_entity_poly.type
_entity_poly.pdbx_seq_one_letter_code
_entity_poly.pdbx_strand_id
1 'polypeptide(L)'
;ETGKAVPGAPIAPRVAELHAEIYKNTDDIIIRNYQTPEAIALSKKGEPEKAYLDDFCQIAGSVVANVNWDPTSYRTDAVEAGKAASGRNAILVKGHGALCIGMNPYDADAVKLVLEKEAIAAMYAQLVLGTKNLGTLDRVIQRLVYKMKYSKQADKK
;
A
#
# COMPACT_ATOMS: atom_id res chain seq x y z
N GLU A 1 22.14 6.55 1.86
CA GLU A 1 21.55 5.77 2.96
C GLU A 1 21.82 4.30 2.73
N THR A 2 22.31 3.60 3.77
CA THR A 2 22.90 2.27 3.63
C THR A 2 21.88 1.12 3.62
N GLY A 3 20.61 1.39 3.84
CA GLY A 3 19.55 0.37 4.00
C GLY A 3 19.71 -0.52 5.25
N LYS A 4 20.60 -0.15 6.16
CA LYS A 4 20.82 -0.90 7.40
C LYS A 4 19.94 -0.33 8.52
N ALA A 5 19.35 -1.22 9.32
CA ALA A 5 18.63 -0.82 10.52
C ALA A 5 19.56 -0.08 11.50
N VAL A 6 19.03 0.92 12.19
CA VAL A 6 19.77 1.60 13.26
C VAL A 6 20.07 0.58 14.36
N PRO A 7 21.29 0.57 14.93
CA PRO A 7 21.62 -0.31 16.04
C PRO A 7 20.58 -0.21 17.17
N GLY A 8 20.07 -1.36 17.62
CA GLY A 8 19.02 -1.42 18.66
C GLY A 8 17.57 -1.23 18.15
N ALA A 9 17.35 -1.02 16.85
CA ALA A 9 16.01 -0.99 16.30
C ALA A 9 15.32 -2.38 16.42
N PRO A 10 14.10 -2.44 16.95
CA PRO A 10 13.38 -3.71 17.15
C PRO A 10 12.73 -4.18 15.84
N ILE A 11 13.52 -4.30 14.77
CA ILE A 11 13.06 -4.71 13.44
C ILE A 11 13.79 -5.98 13.01
N ALA A 12 13.04 -6.99 12.57
CA ALA A 12 13.62 -8.21 12.02
C ALA A 12 14.42 -7.89 10.74
N PRO A 13 15.61 -8.53 10.53
CA PRO A 13 16.47 -8.24 9.38
C PRO A 13 15.76 -8.31 8.03
N ARG A 14 14.89 -9.30 7.84
CA ARG A 14 14.08 -9.44 6.61
C ARG A 14 13.11 -8.28 6.39
N VAL A 15 12.49 -7.78 7.47
CA VAL A 15 11.59 -6.63 7.40
C VAL A 15 12.39 -5.35 7.09
N ALA A 16 13.59 -5.19 7.65
CA ALA A 16 14.47 -4.07 7.33
C ALA A 16 14.90 -4.09 5.85
N GLU A 17 15.19 -5.26 5.29
CA GLU A 17 15.48 -5.45 3.86
C GLU A 17 14.28 -5.01 2.99
N LEU A 18 13.08 -5.43 3.34
CA LEU A 18 11.85 -5.04 2.64
C LEU A 18 11.65 -3.52 2.66
N HIS A 19 11.78 -2.90 3.84
CA HIS A 19 11.66 -1.44 3.95
C HIS A 19 12.75 -0.72 3.14
N ALA A 20 14.00 -1.21 3.16
CA ALA A 20 15.08 -0.62 2.39
C ALA A 20 14.79 -0.66 0.88
N GLU A 21 14.24 -1.76 0.37
CA GLU A 21 13.87 -1.86 -1.05
C GLU A 21 12.70 -0.92 -1.40
N ILE A 22 11.73 -0.74 -0.50
CA ILE A 22 10.64 0.22 -0.70
C ILE A 22 11.18 1.65 -0.75
N TYR A 23 12.05 2.06 0.20
CA TYR A 23 12.66 3.40 0.24
C TYR A 23 13.50 3.74 -1.02
N LYS A 24 14.01 2.76 -1.74
CA LYS A 24 14.67 2.98 -3.04
C LYS A 24 13.70 3.37 -4.16
N ASN A 25 12.42 3.13 -3.99
CA ASN A 25 11.39 3.27 -5.03
C ASN A 25 10.32 4.31 -4.70
N THR A 26 10.46 5.05 -3.60
CA THR A 26 9.54 6.11 -3.17
C THR A 26 10.30 7.24 -2.50
N ASP A 27 9.78 8.46 -2.60
CA ASP A 27 10.28 9.63 -1.87
C ASP A 27 9.65 9.73 -0.46
N ASP A 28 8.66 8.90 -0.16
CA ASP A 28 8.03 8.83 1.15
C ASP A 28 8.99 8.25 2.20
N ILE A 29 8.85 8.71 3.44
CA ILE A 29 9.81 8.42 4.52
C ILE A 29 9.24 7.55 5.65
N ILE A 30 7.94 7.31 5.66
CA ILE A 30 7.26 6.49 6.66
C ILE A 30 6.68 5.25 6.00
N ILE A 31 7.00 4.08 6.55
CA ILE A 31 6.36 2.81 6.20
C ILE A 31 5.77 2.25 7.49
N ARG A 32 4.47 1.94 7.46
CA ARG A 32 3.76 1.27 8.55
C ARG A 32 3.17 -0.04 8.08
N ASN A 33 3.37 -1.09 8.87
CA ASN A 33 2.78 -2.40 8.64
C ASN A 33 1.42 -2.49 9.37
N TYR A 34 0.38 -2.82 8.64
CA TYR A 34 -0.97 -3.02 9.18
C TYR A 34 -1.45 -4.44 8.93
N GLN A 35 -1.77 -5.12 10.02
CA GLN A 35 -2.26 -6.50 10.04
C GLN A 35 -3.69 -6.56 10.60
N THR A 36 -4.54 -5.62 10.17
CA THR A 36 -5.95 -5.66 10.52
C THR A 36 -6.64 -6.82 9.80
N PRO A 37 -7.76 -7.34 10.33
CA PRO A 37 -8.52 -8.40 9.67
C PRO A 37 -8.85 -8.09 8.21
N GLU A 38 -9.21 -6.84 7.92
CA GLU A 38 -9.54 -6.34 6.58
C GLU A 38 -8.32 -6.38 5.65
N ALA A 39 -7.18 -5.85 6.10
CA ALA A 39 -5.95 -5.84 5.32
C ALA A 39 -5.45 -7.26 5.05
N ILE A 40 -5.51 -8.17 6.04
CA ILE A 40 -5.15 -9.57 5.88
C ILE A 40 -6.10 -10.25 4.88
N ALA A 41 -7.42 -10.05 5.01
CA ALA A 41 -8.41 -10.64 4.11
C ALA A 41 -8.17 -10.20 2.66
N LEU A 42 -7.95 -8.88 2.45
CA LEU A 42 -7.67 -8.33 1.13
C LEU A 42 -6.38 -8.89 0.54
N SER A 43 -5.32 -8.99 1.34
CA SER A 43 -4.02 -9.52 0.90
C SER A 43 -4.05 -11.00 0.51
N LYS A 44 -4.94 -11.79 1.12
CA LYS A 44 -5.10 -13.23 0.81
C LYS A 44 -5.60 -13.50 -0.61
N LYS A 45 -6.25 -12.53 -1.26
CA LYS A 45 -6.67 -12.67 -2.68
C LYS A 45 -5.48 -12.97 -3.59
N GLY A 46 -4.29 -12.46 -3.27
CA GLY A 46 -3.07 -12.70 -4.04
C GLY A 46 -3.02 -11.94 -5.36
N GLU A 47 -4.06 -11.17 -5.69
CA GLU A 47 -4.16 -10.34 -6.88
C GLU A 47 -4.07 -8.86 -6.52
N PRO A 48 -3.59 -7.99 -7.45
CA PRO A 48 -3.62 -6.56 -7.23
C PRO A 48 -5.04 -6.05 -6.97
N GLU A 49 -5.20 -5.19 -5.97
CA GLU A 49 -6.49 -4.58 -5.67
C GLU A 49 -6.78 -3.44 -6.64
N LYS A 50 -7.90 -3.56 -7.34
CA LYS A 50 -8.47 -2.55 -8.22
C LYS A 50 -9.61 -1.87 -7.49
N ALA A 51 -9.53 -0.57 -7.33
CA ALA A 51 -10.42 0.19 -6.48
C ALA A 51 -11.91 0.08 -6.82
N TYR A 52 -12.73 -0.01 -5.80
CA TYR A 52 -14.17 0.25 -5.81
C TYR A 52 -14.46 1.69 -5.40
N LEU A 53 -13.59 2.28 -4.57
CA LEU A 53 -13.76 3.62 -4.00
C LEU A 53 -12.77 4.61 -4.64
N ASP A 54 -13.22 5.83 -4.89
CA ASP A 54 -12.42 6.91 -5.46
C ASP A 54 -11.34 7.42 -4.51
N ASP A 55 -11.63 7.56 -3.21
CA ASP A 55 -10.65 7.95 -2.20
C ASP A 55 -9.51 6.93 -2.06
N PHE A 56 -9.77 5.64 -2.26
CA PHE A 56 -8.73 4.63 -2.34
C PHE A 56 -7.81 4.85 -3.54
N CYS A 57 -8.36 5.14 -4.72
CA CYS A 57 -7.55 5.50 -5.89
C CYS A 57 -6.68 6.72 -5.65
N GLN A 58 -7.26 7.74 -5.03
CA GLN A 58 -6.60 9.01 -4.76
C GLN A 58 -5.43 8.85 -3.80
N ILE A 59 -5.65 8.20 -2.68
CA ILE A 59 -4.73 8.16 -1.53
C ILE A 59 -3.78 6.97 -1.62
N ALA A 60 -4.27 5.75 -1.82
CA ALA A 60 -3.44 4.55 -1.84
C ALA A 60 -2.78 4.29 -3.20
N GLY A 61 -3.54 4.46 -4.29
CA GLY A 61 -3.07 4.27 -5.66
C GLY A 61 -4.16 3.76 -6.60
N SER A 62 -4.02 4.00 -7.89
CA SER A 62 -4.99 3.55 -8.91
C SER A 62 -5.16 2.03 -8.95
N VAL A 63 -4.12 1.31 -8.59
CA VAL A 63 -4.08 -0.14 -8.34
C VAL A 63 -3.05 -0.37 -7.25
N VAL A 64 -3.41 -1.07 -6.19
CA VAL A 64 -2.49 -1.48 -5.12
C VAL A 64 -1.98 -2.87 -5.43
N ALA A 65 -0.66 -3.02 -5.54
CA ALA A 65 -0.03 -4.30 -5.83
C ALA A 65 -0.16 -5.26 -4.65
N ASN A 66 -0.23 -6.56 -4.94
CA ASN A 66 -0.21 -7.63 -3.95
C ASN A 66 1.04 -8.47 -4.22
N VAL A 67 2.01 -8.41 -3.32
CA VAL A 67 3.32 -9.04 -3.49
C VAL A 67 3.43 -10.31 -2.67
N ASN A 68 4.12 -11.30 -3.23
CA ASN A 68 4.38 -12.56 -2.56
C ASN A 68 5.72 -12.49 -1.80
N TRP A 69 5.72 -11.78 -0.67
CA TRP A 69 6.88 -11.71 0.21
C TRP A 69 6.55 -12.31 1.57
N ASP A 70 7.47 -13.12 2.11
CA ASP A 70 7.32 -13.83 3.38
C ASP A 70 8.52 -13.50 4.30
N PRO A 71 8.29 -12.94 5.50
CA PRO A 71 9.35 -12.63 6.46
C PRO A 71 10.11 -13.85 6.96
N THR A 72 9.53 -15.05 6.85
CA THR A 72 10.11 -16.30 7.33
C THR A 72 10.86 -17.09 6.25
N SER A 73 10.71 -16.70 4.97
CA SER A 73 11.24 -17.42 3.83
C SER A 73 12.29 -16.63 3.06
N TYR A 74 13.51 -17.17 2.96
CA TYR A 74 14.56 -16.63 2.09
C TYR A 74 14.33 -16.89 0.59
N ARG A 75 13.25 -17.58 0.23
CA ARG A 75 12.87 -17.80 -1.18
C ARG A 75 12.12 -16.61 -1.80
N THR A 76 11.69 -15.66 -0.98
CA THR A 76 10.99 -14.46 -1.44
C THR A 76 11.93 -13.27 -1.48
N ASP A 77 11.81 -12.43 -2.52
CA ASP A 77 12.68 -11.28 -2.76
C ASP A 77 11.98 -9.97 -2.40
N ALA A 78 12.65 -9.13 -1.63
CA ALA A 78 12.17 -7.80 -1.27
C ALA A 78 12.21 -6.81 -2.44
N VAL A 79 13.04 -7.04 -3.45
CA VAL A 79 13.19 -6.16 -4.63
C VAL A 79 11.88 -6.02 -5.40
N GLU A 80 11.11 -7.09 -5.56
CA GLU A 80 9.81 -7.06 -6.22
C GLU A 80 8.82 -6.17 -5.45
N ALA A 81 8.79 -6.30 -4.13
CA ALA A 81 7.95 -5.47 -3.27
C ALA A 81 8.37 -3.98 -3.33
N GLY A 82 9.67 -3.69 -3.35
CA GLY A 82 10.18 -2.35 -3.55
C GLY A 82 9.68 -1.73 -4.86
N LYS A 83 9.85 -2.42 -5.98
CA LYS A 83 9.35 -1.97 -7.29
C LYS A 83 7.83 -1.78 -7.30
N ALA A 84 7.10 -2.64 -6.62
CA ALA A 84 5.64 -2.55 -6.52
C ALA A 84 5.16 -1.31 -5.75
N ALA A 85 5.98 -0.74 -4.87
CA ALA A 85 5.67 0.48 -4.15
C ALA A 85 5.76 1.75 -5.02
N SER A 86 6.47 1.69 -6.15
CA SER A 86 6.67 2.86 -7.02
C SER A 86 5.34 3.48 -7.47
N GLY A 87 5.17 4.78 -7.19
CA GLY A 87 3.98 5.56 -7.52
C GLY A 87 2.72 5.25 -6.69
N ARG A 88 2.84 4.43 -5.65
CA ARG A 88 1.77 4.00 -4.74
C ARG A 88 2.08 4.38 -3.30
N ASN A 89 1.03 4.52 -2.51
CA ASN A 89 1.16 4.72 -1.06
C ASN A 89 0.74 3.47 -0.26
N ALA A 90 0.40 2.38 -0.94
CA ALA A 90 0.18 1.08 -0.30
C ALA A 90 0.68 -0.07 -1.18
N ILE A 91 1.11 -1.15 -0.54
CA ILE A 91 1.23 -2.49 -1.12
C ILE A 91 0.60 -3.51 -0.17
N LEU A 92 -0.03 -4.52 -0.74
CA LEU A 92 -0.48 -5.70 0.00
C LEU A 92 0.65 -6.73 0.01
N VAL A 93 0.84 -7.37 1.15
CA VAL A 93 1.76 -8.49 1.31
C VAL A 93 0.92 -9.74 1.55
N LYS A 94 0.95 -10.68 0.63
CA LYS A 94 0.05 -11.83 0.57
C LYS A 94 0.01 -12.60 1.90
N GLY A 95 -1.16 -12.61 2.54
CA GLY A 95 -1.39 -13.27 3.82
C GLY A 95 -0.88 -12.52 5.05
N HIS A 96 -0.15 -11.40 4.86
CA HIS A 96 0.48 -10.64 5.95
C HIS A 96 -0.13 -9.25 6.17
N GLY A 97 -1.09 -8.82 5.32
CA GLY A 97 -1.74 -7.52 5.45
C GLY A 97 -1.19 -6.49 4.48
N ALA A 98 -0.94 -5.26 4.93
CA ALA A 98 -0.55 -4.15 4.09
C ALA A 98 0.63 -3.35 4.65
N LEU A 99 1.44 -2.78 3.78
CA LEU A 99 2.37 -1.71 4.09
C LEU A 99 1.78 -0.40 3.55
N CYS A 100 1.57 0.56 4.44
CA CYS A 100 1.09 1.90 4.13
C CYS A 100 2.25 2.88 4.20
N ILE A 101 2.38 3.71 3.18
CA ILE A 101 3.56 4.52 2.89
C ILE A 101 3.12 5.99 2.83
N GLY A 102 3.86 6.87 3.48
CA GLY A 102 3.54 8.30 3.50
C GLY A 102 4.73 9.18 3.86
N MET A 103 4.60 10.49 3.61
CA MET A 103 5.61 11.48 3.97
C MET A 103 5.70 11.69 5.49
N ASN A 104 4.63 11.40 6.21
CA ASN A 104 4.54 11.53 7.66
C ASN A 104 3.59 10.45 8.22
N PRO A 105 3.52 10.29 9.56
CA PRO A 105 2.65 9.29 10.19
C PRO A 105 1.16 9.44 9.85
N TYR A 106 0.66 10.68 9.70
CA TYR A 106 -0.75 10.95 9.39
C TYR A 106 -1.11 10.49 7.99
N ASP A 107 -0.20 10.68 7.02
CA ASP A 107 -0.39 10.22 5.64
C ASP A 107 -0.47 8.69 5.61
N ALA A 108 0.43 7.99 6.29
CA ALA A 108 0.40 6.54 6.37
C ALA A 108 -0.87 6.00 7.07
N ASP A 109 -1.37 6.70 8.10
CA ASP A 109 -2.63 6.37 8.76
C ASP A 109 -3.85 6.65 7.86
N ALA A 110 -3.82 7.71 7.06
CA ALA A 110 -4.86 7.98 6.06
C ALA A 110 -4.92 6.88 5.00
N VAL A 111 -3.77 6.41 4.52
CA VAL A 111 -3.67 5.26 3.59
C VAL A 111 -4.29 4.01 4.22
N LYS A 112 -4.01 3.72 5.49
CA LYS A 112 -4.62 2.61 6.23
C LYS A 112 -6.14 2.71 6.24
N LEU A 113 -6.68 3.88 6.60
CA LEU A 113 -8.14 4.08 6.71
C LEU A 113 -8.86 3.84 5.37
N VAL A 114 -8.33 4.35 4.27
CA VAL A 114 -8.95 4.13 2.96
C VAL A 114 -8.79 2.68 2.49
N LEU A 115 -7.72 2.01 2.88
CA LEU A 115 -7.50 0.59 2.58
C LEU A 115 -8.50 -0.29 3.34
N GLU A 116 -8.79 -0.01 4.60
CA GLU A 116 -9.82 -0.72 5.37
C GLU A 116 -11.21 -0.52 4.78
N LYS A 117 -11.55 0.72 4.39
CA LYS A 117 -12.81 1.01 3.67
C LYS A 117 -12.92 0.24 2.36
N GLU A 118 -11.84 0.23 1.58
CA GLU A 118 -11.78 -0.51 0.31
C GLU A 118 -11.96 -2.01 0.53
N ALA A 119 -11.33 -2.59 1.56
CA ALA A 119 -11.48 -4.01 1.86
C ALA A 119 -12.94 -4.37 2.18
N ILE A 120 -13.62 -3.53 2.94
CA ILE A 120 -15.06 -3.69 3.24
C ILE A 120 -15.89 -3.55 1.96
N ALA A 121 -15.64 -2.53 1.14
CA ALA A 121 -16.34 -2.32 -0.12
C ALA A 121 -16.13 -3.50 -1.09
N ALA A 122 -14.90 -4.00 -1.21
CA ALA A 122 -14.57 -5.15 -2.03
C ALA A 122 -15.28 -6.44 -1.56
N MET A 123 -15.38 -6.63 -0.25
CA MET A 123 -16.11 -7.76 0.33
C MET A 123 -17.60 -7.70 -0.03
N TYR A 124 -18.24 -6.55 0.17
CA TYR A 124 -19.65 -6.39 -0.20
C TYR A 124 -19.89 -6.49 -1.71
N ALA A 125 -18.98 -5.94 -2.51
CA ALA A 125 -19.05 -6.02 -3.97
C ALA A 125 -19.03 -7.47 -4.48
N GLN A 126 -18.28 -8.36 -3.82
CA GLN A 126 -18.24 -9.78 -4.17
C GLN A 126 -19.54 -10.52 -3.81
N LEU A 127 -20.29 -10.03 -2.82
CA LEU A 127 -21.58 -10.60 -2.42
C LEU A 127 -22.74 -10.12 -3.30
N VAL A 128 -22.56 -9.01 -4.00
CA VAL A 128 -23.58 -8.41 -4.88
C VAL A 128 -23.22 -8.65 -6.34
N LEU A 129 -24.04 -9.47 -7.01
CA LEU A 129 -23.84 -9.81 -8.41
C LEU A 129 -23.87 -8.55 -9.30
N GLY A 130 -22.89 -8.43 -10.19
CA GLY A 130 -22.78 -7.33 -11.14
C GLY A 130 -22.07 -6.07 -10.64
N THR A 131 -21.64 -6.02 -9.39
CA THR A 131 -20.83 -4.92 -8.88
C THR A 131 -19.42 -4.97 -9.49
N LYS A 132 -18.95 -3.83 -10.03
CA LYS A 132 -17.66 -3.71 -10.73
C LYS A 132 -16.77 -2.69 -10.05
N ASN A 133 -15.46 -2.90 -10.16
CA ASN A 133 -14.46 -1.89 -9.81
C ASN A 133 -14.64 -0.63 -10.66
N LEU A 134 -14.09 0.48 -10.20
CA LEU A 134 -13.96 1.70 -10.99
C LEU A 134 -13.20 1.42 -12.29
N GLY A 135 -13.62 2.08 -13.36
CA GLY A 135 -12.97 1.99 -14.67
C GLY A 135 -11.48 2.37 -14.61
N THR A 136 -10.67 1.81 -15.50
CA THR A 136 -9.23 2.11 -15.50
C THR A 136 -8.95 3.59 -15.69
N LEU A 137 -9.70 4.27 -16.57
CA LEU A 137 -9.54 5.69 -16.80
C LEU A 137 -9.91 6.50 -15.56
N ASP A 138 -11.02 6.18 -14.90
CA ASP A 138 -11.48 6.86 -13.69
C ASP A 138 -10.43 6.74 -12.58
N ARG A 139 -9.89 5.54 -12.34
CA ARG A 139 -8.85 5.30 -11.32
C ARG A 139 -7.59 6.12 -11.58
N VAL A 140 -7.16 6.21 -12.85
CA VAL A 140 -5.96 7.00 -13.22
C VAL A 140 -6.22 8.49 -13.05
N ILE A 141 -7.38 8.99 -13.48
CA ILE A 141 -7.76 10.40 -13.34
C ILE A 141 -7.82 10.78 -11.86
N GLN A 142 -8.49 9.99 -11.03
CA GLN A 142 -8.60 10.22 -9.59
C GLN A 142 -7.20 10.34 -8.94
N ARG A 143 -6.28 9.44 -9.27
CA ARG A 143 -4.92 9.49 -8.75
C ARG A 143 -4.14 10.72 -9.22
N LEU A 144 -4.25 11.08 -10.49
CA LEU A 144 -3.58 12.26 -11.05
C LEU A 144 -4.09 13.56 -10.43
N VAL A 145 -5.41 13.72 -10.31
CA VAL A 145 -6.04 14.88 -9.67
C VAL A 145 -5.56 15.04 -8.22
N TYR A 146 -5.53 13.95 -7.48
CA TYR A 146 -5.02 13.95 -6.11
C TYR A 146 -3.56 14.40 -6.05
N LYS A 147 -2.67 13.81 -6.84
CA LYS A 147 -1.24 14.18 -6.87
C LYS A 147 -1.01 15.62 -7.29
N MET A 148 -1.77 16.14 -8.23
CA MET A 148 -1.59 17.53 -8.72
C MET A 148 -2.15 18.57 -7.76
N LYS A 149 -3.26 18.29 -7.10
CA LYS A 149 -4.04 19.29 -6.38
C LYS A 149 -3.92 19.21 -4.86
N TYR A 150 -3.86 18.01 -4.31
CA TYR A 150 -3.96 17.79 -2.86
C TYR A 150 -2.65 17.40 -2.20
N SER A 151 -1.76 16.64 -2.85
CA SER A 151 -0.47 16.26 -2.24
C SER A 151 0.41 17.49 -1.93
N LYS A 152 0.31 18.55 -2.75
CA LYS A 152 1.06 19.80 -2.54
C LYS A 152 0.49 20.72 -1.45
N GLN A 153 -0.68 20.42 -0.90
CA GLN A 153 -1.26 21.19 0.21
C GLN A 153 -0.76 20.70 1.57
N ALA A 154 -0.34 19.44 1.66
CA ALA A 154 0.26 18.88 2.87
C ALA A 154 1.63 19.50 3.19
N ASP A 155 2.38 19.94 2.17
CA ASP A 155 3.70 20.56 2.32
C ASP A 155 3.65 22.02 2.83
N LYS A 156 2.45 22.61 2.97
CA LYS A 156 2.25 24.02 3.36
C LYS A 156 1.82 24.22 4.81
N LYS A 157 1.79 23.19 5.61
CA LYS A 157 1.55 23.24 7.07
C LYS A 157 2.76 22.69 7.81
#